data_8c0491f36db52eb65a718e9280fe740c
#
_entry.id   8c0491f36db52eb65a718e9280fe740c
#
_cell.length_a   1.000
_cell.length_b   1.000
_cell.length_c   1.000
_cell.angle_alpha   90.00
_cell.angle_beta   90.00
_cell.angle_gamma   90.00
#
_symmetry.space_group_name_H-M   'P 1'
#
loop_
_entity.id
_entity.type
_entity.pdbx_description
1 polymer ?
#
loop_
_entity_poly.entity_id
_entity_poly.type
_entity_poly.pdbx_seq_one_letter_code
_entity_poly.pdbx_strand_id
1 'polypeptide(L)'
;CQAESAFALSLSGNYLDSRKYHLTSSNLLDYLYIKSNLRGGPRNDSKSPSYGLIGWTVTDDDVYYGDDNARVILGSIGAAAGLNSDKWDKYIVEGIMANFRTTGKNGFRTNWFRDSALQKAGWKKFADRDIVNVHPHFESWLWATYLWLYDKTGYTPLLEKAKKGISLTMQKYPDWKWTNGIQQERARMILPLAWLIRVEDTEEHRKWLKTVSSK
;
A
#
# COMPACT_ATOMS: atom_id res chain seq x y z
N CYS A 1 12.06 0.80 1.43
CA CYS A 1 12.82 1.65 2.37
C CYS A 1 13.03 3.09 1.88
N GLN A 2 13.23 3.37 0.58
CA GLN A 2 13.48 4.73 0.07
C GLN A 2 12.34 5.71 0.40
N ALA A 3 11.08 5.34 0.17
CA ALA A 3 9.95 6.21 0.47
C ALA A 3 9.77 6.45 1.98
N GLU A 4 10.02 5.43 2.81
CA GLU A 4 10.01 5.58 4.27
C GLU A 4 11.13 6.51 4.75
N SER A 5 12.32 6.39 4.16
CA SER A 5 13.44 7.31 4.43
C SER A 5 13.12 8.73 3.97
N ALA A 6 12.47 8.88 2.80
CA ALA A 6 12.01 10.18 2.33
C ALA A 6 11.01 10.81 3.30
N PHE A 7 10.06 10.02 3.82
CA PHE A 7 9.10 10.49 4.82
C PHE A 7 9.80 10.94 6.11
N ALA A 8 10.69 10.11 6.66
CA ALA A 8 11.45 10.48 7.86
C ALA A 8 12.26 11.78 7.66
N LEU A 9 12.92 11.91 6.49
CA LEU A 9 13.69 13.11 6.16
C LEU A 9 12.82 14.35 5.97
N SER A 10 11.64 14.22 5.38
CA SER A 10 10.71 15.36 5.23
C SER A 10 10.28 15.92 6.59
N LEU A 11 9.92 15.03 7.53
CA LEU A 11 9.56 15.43 8.89
C LEU A 11 10.75 16.01 9.68
N SER A 12 11.92 15.38 9.56
CA SER A 12 13.14 15.88 10.19
C SER A 12 13.53 17.25 9.62
N GLY A 13 13.33 17.46 8.31
CA GLY A 13 13.54 18.75 7.65
C GLY A 13 12.65 19.84 8.21
N ASN A 14 11.37 19.54 8.46
CA ASN A 14 10.44 20.48 9.08
C ASN A 14 10.82 20.79 10.53
N TYR A 15 11.18 19.76 11.31
CA TYR A 15 11.53 19.93 12.72
C TYR A 15 12.83 20.71 12.94
N LEU A 16 13.83 20.49 12.06
CA LEU A 16 15.18 21.06 12.17
C LEU A 16 15.39 22.27 11.25
N ASP A 17 14.37 22.72 10.52
CA ASP A 17 14.45 23.74 9.47
C ASP A 17 15.59 23.46 8.47
N SER A 18 15.68 22.21 8.02
CA SER A 18 16.80 21.74 7.19
C SER A 18 16.43 21.57 5.72
N ARG A 19 16.81 22.55 4.89
CA ARG A 19 16.69 22.46 3.43
C ARG A 19 17.38 21.21 2.85
N LYS A 20 18.50 20.78 3.44
CA LYS A 20 19.23 19.57 3.00
C LYS A 20 18.35 18.33 3.11
N TYR A 21 17.61 18.18 4.21
CA TYR A 21 16.73 17.03 4.41
C TYR A 21 15.54 17.06 3.47
N HIS A 22 14.94 18.22 3.23
CA HIS A 22 13.87 18.37 2.23
C HIS A 22 14.36 18.01 0.82
N LEU A 23 15.52 18.51 0.40
CA LEU A 23 16.10 18.17 -0.91
C LEU A 23 16.41 16.66 -1.03
N THR A 24 16.96 16.05 0.02
CA THR A 24 17.25 14.61 0.01
C THR A 24 15.95 13.79 -0.06
N SER A 25 14.92 14.16 0.71
CA SER A 25 13.60 13.54 0.66
C SER A 25 13.00 13.62 -0.75
N SER A 26 12.97 14.80 -1.35
CA SER A 26 12.51 15.01 -2.73
C SER A 26 13.28 14.16 -3.75
N ASN A 27 14.60 14.12 -3.64
CA ASN A 27 15.46 13.35 -4.55
C ASN A 27 15.22 11.83 -4.43
N LEU A 28 14.91 11.32 -3.24
CA LEU A 28 14.56 9.91 -3.04
C LEU A 28 13.25 9.55 -3.73
N LEU A 29 12.23 10.39 -3.67
CA LEU A 29 10.97 10.19 -4.39
C LEU A 29 11.16 10.32 -5.90
N ASP A 30 11.94 11.30 -6.37
CA ASP A 30 12.27 11.45 -7.78
C ASP A 30 13.04 10.23 -8.33
N TYR A 31 13.98 9.71 -7.56
CA TYR A 31 14.67 8.49 -7.93
C TYR A 31 13.69 7.32 -8.08
N LEU A 32 12.82 7.14 -7.10
CA LEU A 32 11.86 6.04 -7.09
C LEU A 32 10.90 6.07 -8.28
N TYR A 33 10.30 7.22 -8.56
CA TYR A 33 9.21 7.34 -9.53
C TYR A 33 9.65 7.73 -10.94
N ILE A 34 10.79 8.42 -11.07
CA ILE A 34 11.18 9.08 -12.32
C ILE A 34 12.50 8.55 -12.88
N LYS A 35 13.50 8.33 -12.00
CA LYS A 35 14.88 8.05 -12.43
C LYS A 35 15.23 6.56 -12.44
N SER A 36 14.58 5.75 -11.58
CA SER A 36 14.80 4.32 -11.52
C SER A 36 13.85 3.56 -12.45
N ASN A 37 14.15 2.28 -12.70
CA ASN A 37 13.27 1.39 -13.44
C ASN A 37 12.11 0.83 -12.59
N LEU A 38 12.05 1.12 -11.28
CA LEU A 38 10.99 0.61 -10.40
C LEU A 38 9.59 1.01 -10.87
N ARG A 39 9.47 2.16 -11.52
CA ARG A 39 8.24 2.67 -12.13
C ARG A 39 8.36 2.79 -13.64
N GLY A 40 9.42 2.22 -14.24
CA GLY A 40 9.72 2.27 -15.67
C GLY A 40 9.09 1.13 -16.47
N GLY A 41 9.30 1.13 -17.80
CA GLY A 41 8.83 0.09 -18.72
C GLY A 41 7.30 -0.10 -18.68
N PRO A 42 6.80 -1.34 -18.58
CA PRO A 42 5.36 -1.63 -18.57
C PRO A 42 4.60 -0.90 -17.45
N ARG A 43 5.26 -0.61 -16.33
CA ARG A 43 4.68 0.09 -15.18
C ARG A 43 4.39 1.57 -15.46
N ASN A 44 5.01 2.13 -16.49
CA ASN A 44 4.78 3.51 -16.93
C ASN A 44 3.95 3.60 -18.23
N ASP A 45 3.59 2.48 -18.83
CA ASP A 45 2.71 2.42 -20.01
C ASP A 45 1.25 2.25 -19.57
N SER A 46 0.41 3.26 -19.84
CA SER A 46 -1.02 3.25 -19.47
C SER A 46 -1.85 2.13 -20.11
N LYS A 47 -1.34 1.52 -21.18
CA LYS A 47 -1.97 0.36 -21.85
C LYS A 47 -1.57 -0.97 -21.21
N SER A 48 -0.52 -0.98 -20.40
CA SER A 48 -0.02 -2.19 -19.75
C SER A 48 -0.88 -2.61 -18.56
N PRO A 49 -1.12 -3.92 -18.35
CA PRO A 49 -1.78 -4.42 -17.15
C PRO A 49 -1.07 -4.03 -15.84
N SER A 50 0.25 -3.81 -15.87
CA SER A 50 1.06 -3.43 -14.71
C SER A 50 1.22 -1.92 -14.52
N TYR A 51 0.55 -1.11 -15.35
CA TYR A 51 0.59 0.35 -15.18
C TYR A 51 0.28 0.78 -13.74
N GLY A 52 1.18 1.52 -13.14
CA GLY A 52 1.06 2.03 -11.77
C GLY A 52 1.74 1.16 -10.70
N LEU A 53 2.00 -0.13 -10.95
CA LEU A 53 2.73 -0.97 -10.01
C LEU A 53 4.18 -0.51 -9.83
N ILE A 54 4.78 -0.88 -8.71
CA ILE A 54 6.15 -0.53 -8.34
C ILE A 54 6.92 -1.84 -8.18
N GLY A 55 8.03 -1.96 -8.90
CA GLY A 55 8.91 -3.13 -8.82
C GLY A 55 9.56 -3.27 -7.45
N TRP A 56 9.93 -4.49 -7.09
CA TRP A 56 10.51 -4.79 -5.78
C TRP A 56 11.88 -4.15 -5.58
N THR A 57 12.83 -4.43 -6.50
CA THR A 57 14.18 -3.83 -6.49
C THR A 57 14.57 -3.41 -7.89
N VAL A 58 15.66 -2.67 -8.01
CA VAL A 58 16.17 -2.25 -9.34
C VAL A 58 16.73 -3.43 -10.16
N THR A 59 17.00 -4.57 -9.53
CA THR A 59 17.48 -5.81 -10.17
C THR A 59 16.35 -6.82 -10.41
N ASP A 60 15.25 -6.73 -9.64
CA ASP A 60 14.06 -7.58 -9.75
C ASP A 60 12.82 -6.70 -9.85
N ASP A 61 12.81 -5.82 -10.82
CA ASP A 61 11.76 -4.83 -11.02
C ASP A 61 10.47 -5.42 -11.63
N ASP A 62 10.51 -6.67 -12.07
CA ASP A 62 9.37 -7.44 -12.57
C ASP A 62 8.58 -8.19 -11.50
N VAL A 63 8.94 -8.04 -10.22
CA VAL A 63 8.27 -8.68 -9.08
C VAL A 63 7.47 -7.63 -8.28
N TYR A 64 6.24 -7.96 -7.94
CA TYR A 64 5.32 -7.07 -7.22
C TYR A 64 4.85 -7.68 -5.90
N TYR A 65 5.51 -7.33 -4.80
CA TYR A 65 5.07 -7.64 -3.44
C TYR A 65 3.98 -6.68 -2.98
N GLY A 66 3.01 -7.17 -2.22
CA GLY A 66 1.91 -6.35 -1.69
C GLY A 66 2.38 -5.33 -0.68
N ASP A 67 3.16 -5.78 0.29
CA ASP A 67 3.68 -4.92 1.36
C ASP A 67 4.69 -3.89 0.86
N ASP A 68 5.58 -4.26 -0.07
CA ASP A 68 6.56 -3.30 -0.61
C ASP A 68 5.86 -2.19 -1.42
N ASN A 69 4.86 -2.51 -2.24
CA ASN A 69 4.05 -1.50 -2.91
C ASN A 69 3.34 -0.58 -1.90
N ALA A 70 2.72 -1.16 -0.86
CA ALA A 70 2.04 -0.38 0.18
C ALA A 70 3.00 0.53 0.94
N ARG A 71 4.19 0.04 1.31
CA ARG A 71 5.23 0.81 2.02
C ARG A 71 5.73 2.00 1.20
N VAL A 72 5.94 1.79 -0.11
CA VAL A 72 6.32 2.88 -1.01
C VAL A 72 5.21 3.92 -1.07
N ILE A 73 3.97 3.51 -1.25
CA ILE A 73 2.82 4.42 -1.36
C ILE A 73 2.64 5.22 -0.06
N LEU A 74 2.59 4.54 1.10
CA LEU A 74 2.40 5.20 2.40
C LEU A 74 3.55 6.15 2.75
N GLY A 75 4.79 5.71 2.50
CA GLY A 75 5.96 6.56 2.69
C GLY A 75 5.94 7.79 1.78
N SER A 76 5.49 7.63 0.54
CA SER A 76 5.38 8.75 -0.41
C SER A 76 4.27 9.74 -0.03
N ILE A 77 3.12 9.24 0.45
CA ILE A 77 2.04 10.09 1.01
C ILE A 77 2.59 10.95 2.14
N GLY A 78 3.28 10.31 3.10
CA GLY A 78 3.86 11.04 4.23
C GLY A 78 4.95 12.03 3.82
N ALA A 79 5.83 11.65 2.89
CA ALA A 79 6.90 12.52 2.40
C ALA A 79 6.36 13.71 1.61
N ALA A 80 5.39 13.50 0.72
CA ALA A 80 4.73 14.56 -0.05
C ALA A 80 4.05 15.58 0.87
N ALA A 81 3.32 15.08 1.89
CA ALA A 81 2.70 15.92 2.90
C ALA A 81 3.76 16.72 3.71
N GLY A 82 4.84 16.06 4.15
CA GLY A 82 5.93 16.71 4.88
C GLY A 82 6.69 17.76 4.06
N LEU A 83 6.75 17.57 2.74
CA LEU A 83 7.36 18.53 1.79
C LEU A 83 6.38 19.60 1.31
N ASN A 84 5.10 19.51 1.68
CA ASN A 84 4.01 20.34 1.16
C ASN A 84 4.03 20.40 -0.38
N SER A 85 4.06 19.23 -1.04
CA SER A 85 4.22 19.10 -2.49
C SER A 85 3.29 18.06 -3.07
N ASP A 86 2.63 18.38 -4.18
CA ASP A 86 1.75 17.53 -4.98
C ASP A 86 2.46 16.83 -6.15
N LYS A 87 3.77 17.05 -6.28
CA LYS A 87 4.59 16.57 -7.41
C LYS A 87 4.43 15.09 -7.70
N TRP A 88 4.21 14.27 -6.67
CA TRP A 88 4.13 12.81 -6.78
C TRP A 88 2.71 12.26 -6.66
N ASP A 89 1.67 13.10 -6.51
CA ASP A 89 0.28 12.68 -6.32
C ASP A 89 -0.21 11.75 -7.41
N LYS A 90 0.12 12.07 -8.67
CA LYS A 90 -0.20 11.20 -9.81
C LYS A 90 0.34 9.77 -9.60
N TYR A 91 1.62 9.64 -9.25
CA TYR A 91 2.27 8.33 -9.06
C TYR A 91 1.69 7.57 -7.85
N ILE A 92 1.36 8.29 -6.78
CA ILE A 92 0.74 7.74 -5.57
C ILE A 92 -0.64 7.16 -5.92
N VAL A 93 -1.49 7.94 -6.60
CA VAL A 93 -2.83 7.51 -7.00
C VAL A 93 -2.77 6.35 -8.00
N GLU A 94 -1.91 6.43 -9.00
CA GLU A 94 -1.69 5.34 -9.96
C GLU A 94 -1.23 4.07 -9.26
N GLY A 95 -0.33 4.16 -8.28
CA GLY A 95 0.13 3.04 -7.47
C GLY A 95 -0.99 2.40 -6.66
N ILE A 96 -1.82 3.20 -5.99
CA ILE A 96 -2.98 2.70 -5.25
C ILE A 96 -3.95 1.97 -6.19
N MET A 97 -4.31 2.59 -7.32
CA MET A 97 -5.26 2.03 -8.27
C MET A 97 -4.72 0.78 -8.99
N ALA A 98 -3.41 0.69 -9.21
CA ALA A 98 -2.76 -0.50 -9.77
C ALA A 98 -2.86 -1.69 -8.80
N ASN A 99 -2.60 -1.47 -7.53
CA ASN A 99 -2.77 -2.49 -6.50
C ASN A 99 -4.24 -2.86 -6.30
N PHE A 100 -5.14 -1.88 -6.29
CA PHE A 100 -6.59 -2.10 -6.18
C PHE A 100 -7.14 -3.00 -7.31
N ARG A 101 -6.78 -2.73 -8.59
CA ARG A 101 -7.26 -3.53 -9.71
C ARG A 101 -6.63 -4.92 -9.82
N THR A 102 -5.49 -5.16 -9.14
CA THR A 102 -4.87 -6.50 -9.05
C THR A 102 -5.23 -7.24 -7.76
N THR A 103 -6.03 -6.63 -6.89
CA THR A 103 -6.61 -7.25 -5.70
C THR A 103 -7.93 -7.92 -6.03
N GLY A 104 -8.12 -9.17 -5.59
CA GLY A 104 -9.30 -9.99 -5.88
C GLY A 104 -10.58 -9.51 -5.17
N LYS A 105 -11.68 -10.20 -5.44
CA LYS A 105 -13.05 -9.86 -4.98
C LYS A 105 -13.22 -9.78 -3.46
N ASN A 106 -12.40 -10.55 -2.72
CA ASN A 106 -12.45 -10.59 -1.26
C ASN A 106 -11.48 -9.61 -0.58
N GLY A 107 -10.84 -8.72 -1.35
CA GLY A 107 -9.86 -7.78 -0.81
C GLY A 107 -8.46 -8.36 -0.64
N PHE A 108 -8.19 -9.56 -1.16
CA PHE A 108 -6.90 -10.22 -1.09
C PHE A 108 -6.23 -10.35 -2.44
N ARG A 109 -4.90 -10.44 -2.41
CA ARG A 109 -4.07 -10.83 -3.54
C ARG A 109 -3.09 -11.92 -3.10
N THR A 110 -2.34 -12.51 -4.02
CA THR A 110 -1.18 -13.33 -3.65
C THR A 110 -0.10 -12.44 -3.04
N ASN A 111 0.73 -12.98 -2.14
CA ASN A 111 1.80 -12.21 -1.49
C ASN A 111 2.62 -11.40 -2.49
N TRP A 112 2.92 -12.02 -3.62
CA TRP A 112 3.62 -11.42 -4.75
C TRP A 112 3.23 -12.11 -6.07
N PHE A 113 3.55 -11.47 -7.18
CA PHE A 113 3.47 -12.05 -8.53
C PHE A 113 4.48 -11.37 -9.47
N ARG A 114 4.80 -12.03 -10.57
CA ARG A 114 5.67 -11.48 -11.61
C ARG A 114 4.88 -10.73 -12.68
N ASP A 115 5.54 -9.76 -13.30
CA ASP A 115 4.99 -9.01 -14.42
C ASP A 115 4.53 -9.92 -15.57
N SER A 116 5.32 -10.94 -15.90
CA SER A 116 4.99 -11.92 -16.95
C SER A 116 3.65 -12.63 -16.71
N ALA A 117 3.32 -12.95 -15.46
CA ALA A 117 2.03 -13.55 -15.11
C ALA A 117 0.87 -12.56 -15.30
N LEU A 118 1.09 -11.29 -14.96
CA LEU A 118 0.10 -10.23 -15.12
C LEU A 118 -0.10 -9.87 -16.60
N GLN A 119 0.98 -9.76 -17.38
CA GLN A 119 0.91 -9.51 -18.83
C GLN A 119 0.14 -10.62 -19.55
N LYS A 120 0.43 -11.89 -19.23
CA LYS A 120 -0.26 -13.05 -19.82
C LYS A 120 -1.74 -13.11 -19.46
N ALA A 121 -2.10 -12.83 -18.22
CA ALA A 121 -3.46 -13.01 -17.71
C ALA A 121 -4.35 -11.76 -17.86
N GLY A 122 -3.74 -10.58 -17.86
CA GLY A 122 -4.44 -9.30 -17.73
C GLY A 122 -4.90 -9.03 -16.28
N TRP A 123 -5.02 -7.75 -15.93
CA TRP A 123 -5.41 -7.36 -14.57
C TRP A 123 -6.83 -7.80 -14.18
N LYS A 124 -7.76 -7.92 -15.14
CA LYS A 124 -9.14 -8.39 -14.88
C LYS A 124 -9.15 -9.78 -14.25
N LYS A 125 -8.30 -10.70 -14.74
CA LYS A 125 -8.19 -12.05 -14.16
C LYS A 125 -7.70 -12.01 -12.70
N PHE A 126 -6.86 -11.04 -12.34
CA PHE A 126 -6.44 -10.84 -10.95
C PHE A 126 -7.58 -10.25 -10.11
N ALA A 127 -8.29 -9.24 -10.62
CA ALA A 127 -9.44 -8.63 -9.95
C ALA A 127 -10.59 -9.62 -9.70
N ASP A 128 -10.77 -10.59 -10.61
CA ASP A 128 -11.84 -11.60 -10.54
C ASP A 128 -11.52 -12.79 -9.62
N ARG A 129 -10.29 -12.87 -9.09
CA ARG A 129 -9.91 -13.97 -8.18
C ARG A 129 -10.78 -13.95 -6.92
N ASP A 130 -11.24 -15.15 -6.57
CA ASP A 130 -11.98 -15.41 -5.33
C ASP A 130 -11.05 -16.10 -4.33
N ILE A 131 -10.06 -15.38 -3.84
CA ILE A 131 -9.05 -15.86 -2.90
C ILE A 131 -9.23 -15.20 -1.54
N VAL A 132 -8.87 -15.95 -0.48
CA VAL A 132 -8.71 -15.45 0.88
C VAL A 132 -7.30 -15.79 1.34
N ASN A 133 -6.47 -14.77 1.53
CA ASN A 133 -5.09 -14.90 1.95
C ASN A 133 -4.89 -14.15 3.27
N VAL A 134 -5.20 -14.82 4.36
CA VAL A 134 -5.16 -14.23 5.72
C VAL A 134 -3.71 -14.10 6.17
N HIS A 135 -3.00 -13.19 5.56
CA HIS A 135 -1.58 -12.93 5.78
C HIS A 135 -1.35 -11.40 5.88
N PRO A 136 -1.58 -10.80 7.06
CA PRO A 136 -1.53 -9.34 7.24
C PRO A 136 -0.23 -8.69 6.75
N HIS A 137 0.89 -9.42 6.81
CA HIS A 137 2.18 -8.92 6.33
C HIS A 137 2.09 -8.32 4.91
N PHE A 138 1.41 -9.00 3.98
CA PHE A 138 1.36 -8.59 2.58
C PHE A 138 0.12 -7.76 2.22
N GLU A 139 -0.95 -7.84 3.01
CA GLU A 139 -2.25 -7.30 2.62
C GLU A 139 -2.65 -6.03 3.40
N SER A 140 -2.32 -5.97 4.69
CA SER A 140 -2.90 -4.99 5.62
C SER A 140 -2.64 -3.53 5.21
N TRP A 141 -1.45 -3.21 4.80
CA TRP A 141 -1.09 -1.84 4.44
C TRP A 141 -1.62 -1.42 3.06
N LEU A 142 -1.91 -2.37 2.16
CA LEU A 142 -2.66 -2.06 0.94
C LEU A 142 -4.07 -1.57 1.28
N TRP A 143 -4.75 -2.22 2.23
CA TRP A 143 -6.07 -1.75 2.69
C TRP A 143 -5.99 -0.35 3.30
N ALA A 144 -4.93 -0.03 4.04
CA ALA A 144 -4.73 1.33 4.54
C ALA A 144 -4.61 2.35 3.40
N THR A 145 -3.91 2.02 2.30
CA THR A 145 -3.81 2.91 1.13
C THR A 145 -5.16 3.09 0.44
N TYR A 146 -5.99 2.03 0.36
CA TYR A 146 -7.34 2.13 -0.22
C TYR A 146 -8.25 3.00 0.61
N LEU A 147 -8.23 2.84 1.95
CA LEU A 147 -9.02 3.65 2.87
C LEU A 147 -8.58 5.12 2.88
N TRP A 148 -7.26 5.37 2.77
CA TRP A 148 -6.73 6.72 2.61
C TRP A 148 -7.25 7.39 1.34
N LEU A 149 -7.21 6.69 0.20
CA LEU A 149 -7.71 7.24 -1.06
C LEU A 149 -9.24 7.40 -1.05
N TYR A 150 -9.96 6.50 -0.39
CA TYR A 150 -11.40 6.65 -0.15
C TYR A 150 -11.73 7.92 0.63
N ASP A 151 -11.00 8.20 1.73
CA ASP A 151 -11.14 9.44 2.53
C ASP A 151 -10.98 10.71 1.68
N LYS A 152 -10.14 10.66 0.64
CA LYS A 152 -9.88 11.80 -0.25
C LYS A 152 -10.88 11.94 -1.42
N THR A 153 -11.47 10.84 -1.85
CA THR A 153 -12.20 10.80 -3.13
C THR A 153 -13.67 10.38 -2.99
N GLY A 154 -14.04 9.73 -1.89
CA GLY A 154 -15.37 9.11 -1.73
C GLY A 154 -15.61 7.90 -2.65
N TYR A 155 -14.58 7.36 -3.33
CA TYR A 155 -14.75 6.24 -4.25
C TYR A 155 -15.03 4.93 -3.48
N THR A 156 -16.30 4.62 -3.31
CA THR A 156 -16.83 3.52 -2.47
C THR A 156 -16.19 2.14 -2.72
N PRO A 157 -15.86 1.73 -3.97
CA PRO A 157 -15.23 0.42 -4.17
C PRO A 157 -13.93 0.22 -3.40
N LEU A 158 -13.18 1.29 -3.09
CA LEU A 158 -11.97 1.22 -2.25
C LEU A 158 -12.31 0.81 -0.82
N LEU A 159 -13.33 1.46 -0.22
CA LEU A 159 -13.82 1.11 1.12
C LEU A 159 -14.32 -0.32 1.17
N GLU A 160 -15.21 -0.71 0.24
CA GLU A 160 -15.82 -2.04 0.22
C GLU A 160 -14.76 -3.15 0.13
N LYS A 161 -13.78 -3.00 -0.75
CA LYS A 161 -12.71 -3.99 -0.92
C LYS A 161 -11.81 -4.09 0.31
N ALA A 162 -11.39 -2.97 0.88
CA ALA A 162 -10.59 -2.94 2.10
C ALA A 162 -11.34 -3.53 3.30
N LYS A 163 -12.58 -3.08 3.53
CA LYS A 163 -13.45 -3.56 4.61
C LYS A 163 -13.68 -5.06 4.53
N LYS A 164 -13.95 -5.60 3.32
CA LYS A 164 -14.12 -7.04 3.14
C LYS A 164 -12.87 -7.83 3.52
N GLY A 165 -11.69 -7.40 3.05
CA GLY A 165 -10.41 -8.04 3.40
C GLY A 165 -10.11 -7.98 4.89
N ILE A 166 -10.30 -6.82 5.51
CA ILE A 166 -10.12 -6.62 6.96
C ILE A 166 -11.07 -7.51 7.75
N SER A 167 -12.37 -7.53 7.42
CA SER A 167 -13.39 -8.33 8.12
C SER A 167 -13.05 -9.82 8.07
N LEU A 168 -12.75 -10.37 6.89
CA LEU A 168 -12.35 -11.77 6.73
C LEU A 168 -11.08 -12.10 7.52
N THR A 169 -10.14 -11.16 7.59
CA THR A 169 -8.91 -11.34 8.38
C THR A 169 -9.22 -11.36 9.87
N MET A 170 -10.02 -10.42 10.37
CA MET A 170 -10.39 -10.36 11.79
C MET A 170 -11.23 -11.55 12.25
N GLN A 171 -12.09 -12.10 11.37
CA GLN A 171 -12.84 -13.35 11.66
C GLN A 171 -11.94 -14.55 11.85
N LYS A 172 -10.73 -14.55 11.30
CA LYS A 172 -9.74 -15.62 11.43
C LYS A 172 -8.74 -15.39 12.57
N TYR A 173 -8.80 -14.26 13.25
CA TYR A 173 -7.90 -14.00 14.38
C TYR A 173 -8.09 -15.04 15.50
N PRO A 174 -7.00 -15.59 16.09
CA PRO A 174 -5.59 -15.35 15.81
C PRO A 174 -4.95 -16.27 14.76
N ASP A 175 -5.72 -17.10 14.04
CA ASP A 175 -5.24 -18.10 13.08
C ASP A 175 -4.79 -17.48 11.77
N TRP A 176 -3.86 -16.54 11.87
CA TRP A 176 -3.26 -15.85 10.74
C TRP A 176 -1.99 -16.54 10.26
N LYS A 177 -1.72 -16.46 8.96
CA LYS A 177 -0.37 -16.69 8.44
C LYS A 177 0.51 -15.51 8.85
N TRP A 178 1.78 -15.77 9.12
CA TRP A 178 2.73 -14.74 9.52
C TRP A 178 4.11 -14.99 8.94
N THR A 179 4.88 -13.91 8.74
CA THR A 179 6.25 -13.95 8.22
C THR A 179 7.26 -13.86 9.36
N ASN A 180 7.08 -12.91 10.29
CA ASN A 180 8.04 -12.61 11.36
C ASN A 180 7.41 -12.77 12.76
N GLY A 181 6.33 -13.54 12.87
CA GLY A 181 5.61 -13.79 14.11
C GLY A 181 4.31 -13.01 14.23
N ILE A 182 3.37 -13.58 14.99
CA ILE A 182 2.00 -13.06 15.15
C ILE A 182 1.97 -11.62 15.69
N GLN A 183 2.91 -11.23 16.54
CA GLN A 183 2.94 -9.87 17.10
C GLN A 183 3.22 -8.81 16.03
N GLN A 184 4.06 -9.12 15.03
CA GLN A 184 4.30 -8.21 13.92
C GLN A 184 3.05 -8.10 13.03
N GLU A 185 2.36 -9.20 12.79
CA GLU A 185 1.11 -9.19 12.01
C GLU A 185 0.02 -8.36 12.72
N ARG A 186 -0.07 -8.48 14.05
CA ARG A 186 -0.97 -7.63 14.87
C ARG A 186 -0.62 -6.15 14.71
N ALA A 187 0.66 -5.79 14.85
CA ALA A 187 1.12 -4.42 14.68
C ALA A 187 0.80 -3.87 13.27
N ARG A 188 0.93 -4.68 12.23
CA ARG A 188 0.57 -4.29 10.86
C ARG A 188 -0.93 -4.05 10.67
N MET A 189 -1.79 -4.72 11.42
CA MET A 189 -3.24 -4.51 11.36
C MET A 189 -3.69 -3.21 12.04
N ILE A 190 -2.88 -2.60 12.90
CA ILE A 190 -3.24 -1.34 13.57
C ILE A 190 -3.56 -0.23 12.56
N LEU A 191 -2.71 -0.06 11.54
CA LEU A 191 -2.87 1.03 10.57
C LEU A 191 -4.17 0.93 9.75
N PRO A 192 -4.50 -0.19 9.08
CA PRO A 192 -5.74 -0.31 8.32
C PRO A 192 -6.98 -0.24 9.21
N LEU A 193 -6.94 -0.75 10.45
CA LEU A 193 -8.05 -0.63 11.41
C LEU A 193 -8.25 0.81 11.87
N ALA A 194 -7.18 1.55 12.13
CA ALA A 194 -7.26 2.98 12.44
C ALA A 194 -7.87 3.79 11.29
N TRP A 195 -7.47 3.51 10.03
CA TRP A 195 -8.07 4.12 8.86
C TRP A 195 -9.53 3.70 8.66
N LEU A 196 -9.87 2.43 8.93
CA LEU A 196 -11.25 1.97 8.83
C LEU A 196 -12.16 2.70 9.83
N ILE A 197 -11.73 2.86 11.08
CA ILE A 197 -12.46 3.63 12.09
C ILE A 197 -12.59 5.09 11.66
N ARG A 198 -11.56 5.68 11.08
CA ARG A 198 -11.59 7.07 10.60
C ARG A 198 -12.69 7.31 9.56
N VAL A 199 -12.92 6.36 8.65
CA VAL A 199 -13.88 6.51 7.55
C VAL A 199 -15.24 5.87 7.83
N GLU A 200 -15.30 4.88 8.72
CA GLU A 200 -16.52 4.18 9.14
C GLU A 200 -16.38 3.75 10.61
N ASP A 201 -16.75 4.62 11.53
CA ASP A 201 -16.59 4.39 12.96
C ASP A 201 -17.76 3.53 13.52
N THR A 202 -17.44 2.28 13.84
CA THR A 202 -18.38 1.33 14.46
C THR A 202 -17.79 0.73 15.72
N GLU A 203 -18.65 0.20 16.62
CA GLU A 203 -18.20 -0.54 17.81
C GLU A 203 -17.39 -1.78 17.43
N GLU A 204 -17.76 -2.46 16.35
CA GLU A 204 -17.04 -3.64 15.85
C GLU A 204 -15.62 -3.28 15.41
N HIS A 205 -15.45 -2.21 14.64
CA HIS A 205 -14.13 -1.76 14.17
C HIS A 205 -13.24 -1.34 15.35
N ARG A 206 -13.79 -0.64 16.33
CA ARG A 206 -13.07 -0.27 17.56
C ARG A 206 -12.68 -1.51 18.39
N LYS A 207 -13.55 -2.51 18.47
CA LYS A 207 -13.25 -3.79 19.12
C LYS A 207 -12.11 -4.52 18.42
N TRP A 208 -12.09 -4.56 17.08
CA TRP A 208 -11.00 -5.17 16.33
C TRP A 208 -9.67 -4.47 16.60
N LEU A 209 -9.63 -3.14 16.55
CA LEU A 209 -8.41 -2.39 16.87
C LEU A 209 -7.93 -2.69 18.29
N LYS A 210 -8.82 -2.69 19.28
CA LYS A 210 -8.50 -3.04 20.67
C LYS A 210 -7.93 -4.46 20.76
N THR A 211 -8.50 -5.42 20.03
CA THR A 211 -8.07 -6.84 20.05
C THR A 211 -6.62 -6.98 19.55
N VAL A 212 -6.24 -6.30 18.46
CA VAL A 212 -4.88 -6.42 17.93
C VAL A 212 -3.86 -5.56 18.68
N SER A 213 -4.27 -4.51 19.37
CA SER A 213 -3.37 -3.61 20.12
C SER A 213 -3.18 -3.99 21.59
N SER A 214 -4.05 -4.82 22.18
CA SER A 214 -3.88 -5.30 23.55
C SER A 214 -2.82 -6.41 23.64
N LYS A 215 -2.12 -6.44 24.81
CA LYS A 215 -1.09 -7.46 25.10
C LYS A 215 -1.70 -8.84 25.29
#